data_adece9b16b6220f80b7c3b37b17d8d86
#
_entry.id   adece9b16b6220f80b7c3b37b17d8d86
#
_cell.length_a   1.000
_cell.length_b   1.000
_cell.length_c   1.000
_cell.angle_alpha   90.00
_cell.angle_beta   90.00
_cell.angle_gamma   90.00
#
_symmetry.space_group_name_H-M   'P 1'
#
loop_
_entity.id
_entity.type
_entity.pdbx_description
1 polymer ?
#
loop_
_entity_poly.entity_id
_entity_poly.type
_entity_poly.pdbx_seq_one_letter_code
_entity_poly.pdbx_strand_id
1 'polypeptide(L)'
;KFLQTYAETKQTIKMICYVEEDYQYPNYAGITYVNILKEMPELVAFKERHKDKIWNDDSDFLQNAVRFSHKVFAQYHASKLGKKFMWLDADNIFMKEIPNNFMDTFIPGDTFTTFYGRSHYTECGVIGFNPTLDISKKFFDTYLSHYTKDTIYNLPNKTDCHAFDNTRKLVPVKERDKNDGHGGHIIARDKEINPYIDHKKGKRKYKDNSPEWVNQTNG
;
A
#
# COMPACT_ATOMS: atom_id res chain seq x y z
N LYS A 1 -6.01 -14.91 5.62
CA LYS A 1 -6.67 -14.03 6.60
C LYS A 1 -7.19 -12.74 5.95
N PHE A 2 -6.38 -11.95 5.22
CA PHE A 2 -6.79 -10.70 4.56
C PHE A 2 -8.03 -10.89 3.67
N LEU A 3 -7.96 -11.78 2.66
CA LEU A 3 -9.07 -12.06 1.75
C LEU A 3 -10.27 -12.71 2.47
N GLN A 4 -10.00 -13.55 3.46
CA GLN A 4 -11.03 -14.17 4.28
C GLN A 4 -11.86 -13.13 5.04
N THR A 5 -11.20 -12.16 5.71
CA THR A 5 -11.91 -11.10 6.46
C THR A 5 -12.65 -10.14 5.52
N TYR A 6 -12.14 -9.92 4.29
CA TYR A 6 -12.89 -9.20 3.26
C TYR A 6 -14.23 -9.89 2.96
N ALA A 7 -14.22 -11.21 2.76
CA ALA A 7 -15.43 -11.97 2.46
C ALA A 7 -16.38 -12.05 3.68
N GLU A 8 -15.84 -12.31 4.87
CA GLU A 8 -16.61 -12.43 6.12
C GLU A 8 -17.34 -11.13 6.50
N THR A 9 -16.73 -9.98 6.20
CA THR A 9 -17.33 -8.66 6.44
C THR A 9 -18.22 -8.18 5.29
N LYS A 10 -18.48 -9.02 4.29
CA LYS A 10 -19.42 -8.80 3.18
C LYS A 10 -19.18 -7.47 2.45
N GLN A 11 -17.91 -7.20 2.12
CA GLN A 11 -17.52 -5.95 1.47
C GLN A 11 -18.23 -5.77 0.12
N THR A 12 -18.77 -4.59 -0.11
CA THR A 12 -19.37 -4.18 -1.39
C THR A 12 -18.37 -3.45 -2.30
N ILE A 13 -17.32 -2.84 -1.72
CA ILE A 13 -16.22 -2.23 -2.46
C ILE A 13 -15.42 -3.30 -3.19
N LYS A 14 -15.21 -3.12 -4.51
CA LYS A 14 -14.43 -4.06 -5.33
C LYS A 14 -12.95 -4.03 -4.94
N MET A 15 -12.32 -5.20 -4.92
CA MET A 15 -10.91 -5.38 -4.64
C MET A 15 -10.17 -5.97 -5.84
N ILE A 16 -9.00 -5.44 -6.14
CA ILE A 16 -8.01 -6.09 -7.00
C ILE A 16 -6.93 -6.66 -6.09
N CYS A 17 -6.75 -7.97 -6.15
CA CYS A 17 -5.69 -8.67 -5.44
C CYS A 17 -4.57 -8.99 -6.44
N TYR A 18 -3.43 -8.31 -6.29
CA TYR A 18 -2.25 -8.59 -7.11
C TYR A 18 -1.52 -9.82 -6.59
N VAL A 19 -1.20 -10.73 -7.50
CA VAL A 19 -0.57 -12.01 -7.23
C VAL A 19 0.63 -12.21 -8.17
N GLU A 20 1.58 -13.04 -7.79
CA GLU A 20 2.77 -13.34 -8.60
C GLU A 20 2.64 -14.63 -9.40
N GLU A 21 1.75 -15.51 -9.00
CA GLU A 21 1.60 -16.85 -9.58
C GLU A 21 0.15 -17.13 -9.95
N ASP A 22 -0.07 -18.03 -10.90
CA ASP A 22 -1.39 -18.47 -11.30
C ASP A 22 -1.81 -19.68 -10.46
N TYR A 23 -2.17 -19.44 -9.21
CA TYR A 23 -2.79 -20.44 -8.36
C TYR A 23 -4.32 -20.44 -8.53
N GLN A 24 -4.93 -21.53 -8.09
CA GLN A 24 -6.36 -21.56 -7.85
C GLN A 24 -6.66 -20.79 -6.55
N TYR A 25 -6.84 -19.48 -6.66
CA TYR A 25 -7.21 -18.63 -5.53
C TYR A 25 -8.68 -18.85 -5.14
N PRO A 26 -9.03 -18.65 -3.85
CA PRO A 26 -10.42 -18.70 -3.42
C PRO A 26 -11.28 -17.69 -4.18
N ASN A 27 -12.39 -18.16 -4.75
CA ASN A 27 -13.33 -17.29 -5.47
C ASN A 27 -14.24 -16.54 -4.49
N TYR A 28 -13.81 -15.36 -4.06
CA TYR A 28 -14.63 -14.47 -3.25
C TYR A 28 -15.32 -13.42 -4.11
N ALA A 29 -16.63 -13.21 -3.86
CA ALA A 29 -17.39 -12.18 -4.56
C ALA A 29 -16.74 -10.79 -4.37
N GLY A 30 -16.55 -10.06 -5.47
CA GLY A 30 -15.97 -8.72 -5.43
C GLY A 30 -14.45 -8.66 -5.50
N ILE A 31 -13.74 -9.80 -5.51
CA ILE A 31 -12.28 -9.86 -5.69
C ILE A 31 -11.94 -10.25 -7.13
N THR A 32 -11.04 -9.48 -7.74
CA THR A 32 -10.40 -9.81 -9.02
C THR A 32 -8.93 -10.08 -8.76
N TYR A 33 -8.42 -11.22 -9.19
CA TYR A 33 -7.00 -11.55 -9.11
C TYR A 33 -6.29 -11.10 -10.38
N VAL A 34 -5.16 -10.42 -10.22
CA VAL A 34 -4.34 -9.92 -11.32
C VAL A 34 -2.91 -10.41 -11.12
N ASN A 35 -2.40 -11.22 -12.07
CA ASN A 35 -1.00 -11.63 -12.04
C ASN A 35 -0.13 -10.46 -12.49
N ILE A 36 0.55 -9.84 -11.50
CA ILE A 36 1.33 -8.62 -11.74
C ILE A 36 2.55 -8.87 -12.65
N LEU A 37 3.10 -10.09 -12.65
CA LEU A 37 4.23 -10.42 -13.50
C LEU A 37 3.83 -10.52 -14.99
N LYS A 38 2.57 -10.86 -15.27
CA LYS A 38 2.02 -10.84 -16.63
C LYS A 38 1.66 -9.43 -17.09
N GLU A 39 1.06 -8.64 -16.20
CA GLU A 39 0.61 -7.29 -16.53
C GLU A 39 1.75 -6.28 -16.62
N MET A 40 2.86 -6.54 -15.92
CA MET A 40 4.00 -5.62 -15.81
C MET A 40 5.33 -6.34 -16.12
N PRO A 41 5.66 -6.55 -17.41
CA PRO A 41 6.90 -7.21 -17.81
C PRO A 41 8.16 -6.46 -17.35
N GLU A 42 8.07 -5.15 -17.12
CA GLU A 42 9.16 -4.34 -16.58
C GLU A 42 9.50 -4.76 -15.13
N LEU A 43 8.52 -5.26 -14.35
CA LEU A 43 8.79 -5.84 -13.04
C LEU A 43 9.63 -7.12 -13.17
N VAL A 44 9.30 -7.98 -14.13
CA VAL A 44 10.08 -9.20 -14.41
C VAL A 44 11.52 -8.82 -14.79
N ALA A 45 11.67 -7.85 -15.68
CA ALA A 45 12.99 -7.35 -16.10
C ALA A 45 13.78 -6.76 -14.92
N PHE A 46 13.12 -6.02 -14.01
CA PHE A 46 13.75 -5.48 -12.81
C PHE A 46 14.21 -6.61 -11.87
N LYS A 47 13.33 -7.60 -11.60
CA LYS A 47 13.66 -8.77 -10.77
C LYS A 47 14.86 -9.53 -11.33
N GLU A 48 14.91 -9.77 -12.63
CA GLU A 48 16.01 -10.50 -13.28
C GLU A 48 17.33 -9.71 -13.20
N ARG A 49 17.32 -8.38 -13.46
CA ARG A 49 18.53 -7.55 -13.34
C ARG A 49 19.11 -7.52 -11.92
N HIS A 50 18.28 -7.76 -10.92
CA HIS A 50 18.66 -7.61 -9.50
C HIS A 50 18.47 -8.89 -8.70
N LYS A 51 18.38 -10.06 -9.35
CA LYS A 51 18.19 -11.36 -8.69
C LYS A 51 19.25 -11.67 -7.63
N ASP A 52 20.48 -11.23 -7.86
CA ASP A 52 21.59 -11.44 -6.94
C ASP A 52 21.59 -10.45 -5.75
N LYS A 53 20.68 -9.46 -5.76
CA LYS A 53 20.49 -8.49 -4.69
C LYS A 53 19.26 -8.81 -3.81
N ILE A 54 18.81 -10.04 -3.85
CA ILE A 54 17.74 -10.53 -2.98
C ILE A 54 18.40 -11.02 -1.69
N TRP A 55 18.28 -10.21 -0.63
CA TRP A 55 18.76 -10.60 0.69
C TRP A 55 17.69 -11.40 1.44
N ASN A 56 18.07 -12.57 1.91
CA ASN A 56 17.18 -13.43 2.71
C ASN A 56 17.29 -13.15 4.22
N ASP A 57 18.17 -12.23 4.61
CA ASP A 57 18.41 -11.86 6.01
C ASP A 57 17.55 -10.62 6.37
N ASP A 58 16.88 -10.70 7.52
CA ASP A 58 16.08 -9.60 8.06
C ASP A 58 16.92 -8.36 8.40
N SER A 59 18.24 -8.48 8.58
CA SER A 59 19.15 -7.34 8.82
C SER A 59 19.20 -6.37 7.65
N ASP A 60 19.01 -6.85 6.42
CA ASP A 60 19.05 -6.08 5.19
C ASP A 60 17.67 -5.85 4.57
N PHE A 61 16.59 -6.07 5.35
CA PHE A 61 15.21 -5.94 4.89
C PHE A 61 14.96 -4.64 4.12
N LEU A 62 15.46 -3.50 4.64
CA LEU A 62 15.25 -2.18 4.02
C LEU A 62 16.07 -1.95 2.74
N GLN A 63 17.01 -2.84 2.42
CA GLN A 63 17.82 -2.80 1.21
C GLN A 63 17.27 -3.68 0.08
N ASN A 64 16.24 -4.49 0.33
CA ASN A 64 15.68 -5.42 -0.64
C ASN A 64 14.71 -4.73 -1.61
N ALA A 65 15.25 -4.01 -2.60
CA ALA A 65 14.45 -3.31 -3.62
C ALA A 65 13.52 -4.25 -4.41
N VAL A 66 13.95 -5.48 -4.67
CA VAL A 66 13.13 -6.47 -5.41
C VAL A 66 11.85 -6.79 -4.65
N ARG A 67 11.93 -6.98 -3.35
CA ARG A 67 10.76 -7.24 -2.49
C ARG A 67 9.74 -6.09 -2.54
N PHE A 68 10.21 -4.84 -2.48
CA PHE A 68 9.35 -3.66 -2.44
C PHE A 68 8.85 -3.21 -3.80
N SER A 69 9.49 -3.66 -4.89
CA SER A 69 9.11 -3.29 -6.25
C SER A 69 7.67 -3.68 -6.58
N HIS A 70 7.24 -4.88 -6.18
CA HIS A 70 5.91 -5.42 -6.50
C HIS A 70 4.77 -4.45 -6.18
N LYS A 71 4.84 -3.80 -5.01
CA LYS A 71 3.85 -2.80 -4.59
C LYS A 71 3.79 -1.62 -5.55
N VAL A 72 4.94 -1.08 -5.93
CA VAL A 72 5.00 0.11 -6.80
C VAL A 72 4.47 -0.19 -8.19
N PHE A 73 4.82 -1.34 -8.75
CA PHE A 73 4.29 -1.78 -10.04
C PHE A 73 2.79 -2.04 -9.99
N ALA A 74 2.29 -2.64 -8.90
CA ALA A 74 0.86 -2.87 -8.70
C ALA A 74 0.07 -1.57 -8.56
N GLN A 75 0.59 -0.60 -7.80
CA GLN A 75 -0.02 0.73 -7.66
C GLN A 75 -0.01 1.50 -8.99
N TYR A 76 1.08 1.40 -9.77
CA TYR A 76 1.13 1.96 -11.12
C TYR A 76 0.07 1.33 -12.04
N HIS A 77 -0.05 0.00 -12.04
CA HIS A 77 -1.09 -0.69 -12.80
C HIS A 77 -2.48 -0.24 -12.37
N ALA A 78 -2.76 -0.18 -11.05
CA ALA A 78 -4.04 0.27 -10.52
C ALA A 78 -4.37 1.71 -10.94
N SER A 79 -3.37 2.59 -11.04
CA SER A 79 -3.58 3.99 -11.44
C SER A 79 -4.14 4.14 -12.87
N LYS A 80 -3.85 3.19 -13.76
CA LYS A 80 -4.37 3.18 -15.15
C LYS A 80 -5.87 2.93 -15.23
N LEU A 81 -6.49 2.45 -14.16
CA LEU A 81 -7.95 2.24 -14.12
C LEU A 81 -8.73 3.56 -13.99
N GLY A 82 -8.06 4.70 -13.74
CA GLY A 82 -8.65 6.02 -13.72
C GLY A 82 -9.71 6.23 -12.64
N LYS A 83 -9.60 5.55 -11.49
CA LYS A 83 -10.52 5.64 -10.35
C LYS A 83 -9.74 5.81 -9.06
N LYS A 84 -10.28 6.55 -8.11
CA LYS A 84 -9.74 6.58 -6.74
C LYS A 84 -9.59 5.17 -6.22
N PHE A 85 -8.44 4.88 -5.61
CA PHE A 85 -8.21 3.58 -4.98
C PHE A 85 -7.42 3.75 -3.68
N MET A 86 -7.58 2.77 -2.80
CA MET A 86 -6.80 2.61 -1.59
C MET A 86 -5.96 1.33 -1.70
N TRP A 87 -4.66 1.49 -1.52
CA TRP A 87 -3.76 0.36 -1.37
C TRP A 87 -3.83 -0.16 0.06
N LEU A 88 -3.85 -1.47 0.18
CA LEU A 88 -3.78 -2.18 1.46
C LEU A 88 -2.71 -3.28 1.37
N ASP A 89 -1.76 -3.28 2.30
CA ASP A 89 -0.83 -4.40 2.46
C ASP A 89 -1.59 -5.64 2.95
N ALA A 90 -1.13 -6.84 2.59
CA ALA A 90 -1.80 -8.11 2.91
C ALA A 90 -1.83 -8.47 4.41
N ASP A 91 -1.18 -7.67 5.26
CA ASP A 91 -1.25 -7.78 6.71
C ASP A 91 -2.33 -6.89 7.34
N ASN A 92 -3.17 -6.24 6.52
CA ASN A 92 -4.42 -5.65 6.99
C ASN A 92 -5.49 -6.73 7.20
N ILE A 93 -6.50 -6.43 8.00
CA ILE A 93 -7.73 -7.21 8.13
C ILE A 93 -8.94 -6.28 8.07
N PHE A 94 -10.03 -6.78 7.49
CA PHE A 94 -11.32 -6.09 7.53
C PHE A 94 -12.04 -6.47 8.81
N MET A 95 -12.55 -5.48 9.53
CA MET A 95 -13.31 -5.67 10.79
C MET A 95 -14.80 -5.39 10.60
N LYS A 96 -15.14 -4.58 9.58
CA LYS A 96 -16.50 -4.18 9.26
C LYS A 96 -16.58 -3.82 7.78
N GLU A 97 -17.78 -3.85 7.21
CA GLU A 97 -18.05 -3.36 5.87
C GLU A 97 -17.66 -1.88 5.74
N ILE A 98 -16.87 -1.57 4.72
CA ILE A 98 -16.46 -0.20 4.39
C ILE A 98 -17.63 0.49 3.67
N PRO A 99 -18.06 1.69 4.09
CA PRO A 99 -19.14 2.43 3.42
C PRO A 99 -18.78 2.76 1.97
N ASN A 100 -19.78 2.75 1.07
CA ASN A 100 -19.57 3.02 -0.35
C ASN A 100 -18.96 4.41 -0.65
N ASN A 101 -19.21 5.40 0.20
CA ASN A 101 -18.66 6.75 0.08
C ASN A 101 -17.28 6.91 0.78
N PHE A 102 -16.74 5.84 1.34
CA PHE A 102 -15.48 5.90 2.12
C PHE A 102 -14.33 6.49 1.31
N MET A 103 -14.22 6.14 0.02
CA MET A 103 -13.14 6.64 -0.82
C MET A 103 -13.19 8.17 -0.97
N ASP A 104 -14.38 8.78 -1.01
CA ASP A 104 -14.53 10.23 -1.10
C ASP A 104 -14.25 10.94 0.24
N THR A 105 -14.45 10.25 1.35
CA THR A 105 -14.05 10.72 2.68
C THR A 105 -12.53 10.62 2.87
N PHE A 106 -11.96 9.46 2.53
CA PHE A 106 -10.54 9.18 2.71
C PHE A 106 -9.65 9.99 1.77
N ILE A 107 -10.09 10.18 0.51
CA ILE A 107 -9.41 10.98 -0.53
C ILE A 107 -10.36 12.11 -0.97
N PRO A 108 -10.52 13.19 -0.16
CA PRO A 108 -11.55 14.20 -0.40
C PRO A 108 -11.20 15.11 -1.59
N GLY A 109 -12.21 15.43 -2.38
CA GLY A 109 -12.15 16.44 -3.43
C GLY A 109 -11.04 16.19 -4.44
N ASP A 110 -10.17 17.19 -4.61
CA ASP A 110 -9.01 17.21 -5.50
C ASP A 110 -7.69 16.77 -4.80
N THR A 111 -7.77 16.16 -3.63
CA THR A 111 -6.62 15.51 -2.98
C THR A 111 -6.13 14.39 -3.88
N PHE A 112 -4.81 14.38 -4.19
CA PHE A 112 -4.20 13.33 -4.99
C PHE A 112 -3.87 12.10 -4.17
N THR A 113 -3.29 12.27 -2.99
CA THR A 113 -2.91 11.17 -2.11
C THR A 113 -3.24 11.43 -0.65
N THR A 114 -3.69 10.38 0.03
CA THR A 114 -3.89 10.35 1.48
C THR A 114 -2.99 9.27 2.07
N PHE A 115 -2.20 9.64 3.06
CA PHE A 115 -1.19 8.75 3.66
C PHE A 115 -0.97 9.07 5.13
N TYR A 116 -0.09 8.31 5.77
CA TYR A 116 0.31 8.48 7.17
C TYR A 116 1.80 8.79 7.23
N GLY A 117 2.15 10.08 7.39
CA GLY A 117 3.53 10.52 7.59
C GLY A 117 4.11 10.01 8.91
N ARG A 118 5.42 9.76 8.90
CA ARG A 118 6.22 9.43 10.09
C ARG A 118 7.50 10.26 10.08
N SER A 119 8.23 10.27 11.19
CA SER A 119 9.48 11.05 11.32
C SER A 119 10.55 10.67 10.29
N HIS A 120 10.59 9.41 9.84
CA HIS A 120 11.64 8.93 8.95
C HIS A 120 11.16 8.55 7.56
N TYR A 121 9.91 8.09 7.40
CA TYR A 121 9.29 7.71 6.13
C TYR A 121 7.78 7.56 6.29
N THR A 122 7.06 7.65 5.18
CA THR A 122 5.61 7.43 5.14
C THR A 122 5.25 5.97 5.45
N GLU A 123 4.18 5.74 6.21
CA GLU A 123 3.57 4.42 6.36
C GLU A 123 2.76 4.08 5.11
N CYS A 124 3.26 3.15 4.31
CA CYS A 124 2.64 2.77 3.05
C CYS A 124 1.76 1.51 3.12
N GLY A 125 1.49 0.98 4.32
CA GLY A 125 0.60 -0.18 4.51
C GLY A 125 -0.86 0.11 4.20
N VAL A 126 -1.25 1.39 4.28
CA VAL A 126 -2.53 1.94 3.83
C VAL A 126 -2.25 3.30 3.19
N ILE A 127 -2.59 3.46 1.92
CA ILE A 127 -2.37 4.71 1.19
C ILE A 127 -3.45 4.88 0.11
N GLY A 128 -3.99 6.09 -0.01
CA GLY A 128 -5.01 6.45 -0.99
C GLY A 128 -4.44 7.23 -2.17
N PHE A 129 -4.99 7.01 -3.36
CA PHE A 129 -4.63 7.74 -4.58
C PHE A 129 -5.86 8.14 -5.38
N ASN A 130 -5.78 9.31 -6.00
CA ASN A 130 -6.77 9.81 -6.95
C ASN A 130 -6.15 9.96 -8.35
N PRO A 131 -6.13 8.91 -9.17
CA PRO A 131 -5.53 8.96 -10.49
C PRO A 131 -6.41 9.65 -11.55
N THR A 132 -7.56 10.22 -11.18
CA THR A 132 -8.40 11.01 -12.09
C THR A 132 -7.83 12.40 -12.37
N LEU A 133 -6.84 12.85 -11.59
CA LEU A 133 -6.23 14.17 -11.72
C LEU A 133 -5.11 14.14 -12.77
N ASP A 134 -4.94 15.23 -13.52
CA ASP A 134 -3.94 15.35 -14.59
C ASP A 134 -2.51 15.07 -14.17
N ILE A 135 -2.17 15.42 -12.93
CA ILE A 135 -0.84 15.17 -12.34
C ILE A 135 -0.53 13.68 -12.15
N SER A 136 -1.55 12.83 -12.17
CA SER A 136 -1.44 11.40 -11.86
C SER A 136 -0.39 10.69 -12.72
N LYS A 137 -0.47 10.90 -14.04
CA LYS A 137 0.47 10.26 -14.97
C LYS A 137 1.92 10.59 -14.61
N LYS A 138 2.22 11.88 -14.40
CA LYS A 138 3.56 12.33 -14.04
C LYS A 138 4.03 11.74 -12.72
N PHE A 139 3.14 11.68 -11.71
CA PHE A 139 3.46 11.12 -10.40
C PHE A 139 3.81 9.64 -10.52
N PHE A 140 2.93 8.84 -11.11
CA PHE A 140 3.13 7.40 -11.18
C PHE A 140 4.27 7.01 -12.12
N ASP A 141 4.50 7.72 -13.23
CA ASP A 141 5.66 7.51 -14.09
C ASP A 141 6.97 7.79 -13.32
N THR A 142 7.01 8.86 -12.52
CA THR A 142 8.18 9.18 -11.67
C THR A 142 8.37 8.12 -10.60
N TYR A 143 7.30 7.68 -9.94
CA TYR A 143 7.32 6.66 -8.90
C TYR A 143 7.84 5.32 -9.45
N LEU A 144 7.33 4.89 -10.60
CA LEU A 144 7.78 3.68 -11.28
C LEU A 144 9.25 3.80 -11.72
N SER A 145 9.69 4.99 -12.15
CA SER A 145 11.03 5.21 -12.65
C SER A 145 12.13 4.91 -11.64
N HIS A 146 11.82 4.94 -10.32
CA HIS A 146 12.78 4.53 -9.30
C HIS A 146 13.25 3.10 -9.51
N TYR A 147 12.38 2.23 -10.02
CA TYR A 147 12.69 0.81 -10.26
C TYR A 147 13.10 0.56 -11.72
N THR A 148 12.40 1.14 -12.69
CA THR A 148 12.73 0.89 -14.11
C THR A 148 14.06 1.52 -14.55
N LYS A 149 14.51 2.58 -13.85
CA LYS A 149 15.80 3.24 -14.07
C LYS A 149 16.82 2.97 -12.95
N ASP A 150 16.54 2.05 -12.07
CA ASP A 150 17.38 1.63 -10.96
C ASP A 150 17.77 2.76 -9.96
N THR A 151 17.12 3.92 -10.03
CA THR A 151 17.40 5.06 -9.13
C THR A 151 17.01 4.80 -7.68
N ILE A 152 16.25 3.76 -7.42
CA ILE A 152 15.95 3.26 -6.06
C ILE A 152 17.23 2.99 -5.27
N TYR A 153 18.30 2.56 -5.92
CA TYR A 153 19.60 2.28 -5.30
C TYR A 153 20.34 3.54 -4.84
N ASN A 154 19.92 4.73 -5.26
CA ASN A 154 20.44 6.00 -4.80
C ASN A 154 19.73 6.52 -3.53
N LEU A 155 18.63 5.89 -3.12
CA LEU A 155 17.90 6.27 -1.91
C LEU A 155 18.53 5.63 -0.66
N PRO A 156 18.35 6.23 0.54
CA PRO A 156 18.90 5.66 1.78
C PRO A 156 18.43 4.23 2.04
N ASN A 157 17.14 3.97 1.84
CA ASN A 157 16.55 2.64 1.90
C ASN A 157 15.83 2.33 0.60
N LYS A 158 15.82 1.05 0.20
CA LYS A 158 15.34 0.58 -1.10
C LYS A 158 13.87 0.14 -1.04
N THR A 159 13.06 0.88 -0.27
CA THR A 159 11.66 0.54 0.00
C THR A 159 10.69 1.37 -0.83
N ASP A 160 9.47 0.87 -0.99
CA ASP A 160 8.34 1.59 -1.59
C ASP A 160 8.06 2.92 -0.88
N CYS A 161 8.19 2.96 0.46
CA CYS A 161 7.98 4.16 1.26
C CYS A 161 8.98 5.28 0.89
N HIS A 162 10.27 4.95 0.76
CA HIS A 162 11.30 5.92 0.39
C HIS A 162 11.16 6.37 -1.08
N ALA A 163 10.78 5.46 -1.98
CA ALA A 163 10.46 5.80 -3.36
C ALA A 163 9.26 6.75 -3.42
N PHE A 164 8.19 6.48 -2.64
CA PHE A 164 7.01 7.34 -2.54
C PHE A 164 7.37 8.73 -2.02
N ASP A 165 8.10 8.82 -0.91
CA ASP A 165 8.51 10.10 -0.32
C ASP A 165 9.43 10.91 -1.26
N ASN A 166 10.32 10.24 -2.00
CA ASN A 166 11.15 10.91 -3.00
C ASN A 166 10.31 11.39 -4.19
N THR A 167 9.35 10.60 -4.65
CA THR A 167 8.43 10.99 -5.73
C THR A 167 7.63 12.23 -5.37
N ARG A 168 7.10 12.33 -4.15
CA ARG A 168 6.36 13.50 -3.67
C ARG A 168 7.20 14.78 -3.67
N LYS A 169 8.49 14.67 -3.38
CA LYS A 169 9.44 15.80 -3.46
C LYS A 169 9.69 16.24 -4.91
N LEU A 170 9.76 15.29 -5.85
CA LEU A 170 10.02 15.55 -7.26
C LEU A 170 8.77 16.01 -8.03
N VAL A 171 7.61 15.54 -7.61
CA VAL A 171 6.31 15.85 -8.22
C VAL A 171 5.36 16.28 -7.10
N PRO A 172 5.38 17.56 -6.72
CA PRO A 172 4.48 18.09 -5.70
C PRO A 172 3.01 17.90 -6.12
N VAL A 173 2.21 17.36 -5.21
CA VAL A 173 0.79 17.06 -5.39
C VAL A 173 0.00 17.57 -4.20
N LYS A 174 -1.31 17.70 -4.34
CA LYS A 174 -2.18 17.98 -3.19
C LYS A 174 -2.30 16.74 -2.31
N GLU A 175 -1.88 16.85 -1.08
CA GLU A 175 -1.73 15.76 -0.14
C GLU A 175 -2.63 15.91 1.08
N ARG A 176 -3.04 14.77 1.63
CA ARG A 176 -3.65 14.68 2.96
C ARG A 176 -2.79 13.77 3.83
N ASP A 177 -1.96 14.36 4.67
CA ASP A 177 -1.21 13.62 5.67
C ASP A 177 -2.07 13.41 6.91
N LYS A 178 -2.29 12.17 7.28
CA LYS A 178 -3.06 11.77 8.47
C LYS A 178 -2.15 11.46 9.67
N ASN A 179 -0.94 12.02 9.68
CA ASN A 179 -0.04 11.93 10.82
C ASN A 179 -0.68 12.59 12.05
N ASP A 180 -0.76 11.85 13.15
CA ASP A 180 -1.31 12.31 14.42
C ASP A 180 -0.24 12.82 15.41
N GLY A 181 1.02 12.92 14.95
CA GLY A 181 2.17 13.34 15.78
C GLY A 181 2.71 12.25 16.72
N HIS A 182 2.07 11.08 16.75
CA HIS A 182 2.48 9.96 17.61
C HIS A 182 3.12 8.84 16.79
N GLY A 183 4.16 8.21 17.33
CA GLY A 183 4.80 7.04 16.72
C GLY A 183 3.96 5.76 16.79
N GLY A 184 4.51 4.65 16.28
CA GLY A 184 3.91 3.32 16.40
C GLY A 184 2.78 3.04 15.40
N HIS A 185 1.65 2.51 15.86
CA HIS A 185 0.56 2.02 15.01
C HIS A 185 -0.44 3.12 14.61
N ILE A 186 0.02 4.10 13.84
CA ILE A 186 -0.74 5.29 13.45
C ILE A 186 -2.08 4.95 12.76
N ILE A 187 -2.10 3.95 11.86
CA ILE A 187 -3.33 3.52 11.16
C ILE A 187 -4.38 3.01 12.14
N ALA A 188 -3.96 2.24 13.17
CA ALA A 188 -4.87 1.69 14.16
C ALA A 188 -5.51 2.78 15.07
N ARG A 189 -4.92 3.98 15.14
CA ARG A 189 -5.48 5.11 15.90
C ARG A 189 -6.37 6.03 15.07
N ASP A 190 -6.32 5.92 13.75
CA ASP A 190 -7.11 6.78 12.88
C ASP A 190 -8.59 6.43 12.97
N LYS A 191 -9.39 7.30 13.59
CA LYS A 191 -10.83 7.11 13.82
C LYS A 191 -11.65 7.00 12.53
N GLU A 192 -11.10 7.41 11.39
CA GLU A 192 -11.78 7.32 10.10
C GLU A 192 -11.66 5.90 9.50
N ILE A 193 -10.50 5.25 9.66
CA ILE A 193 -10.24 3.94 9.03
C ILE A 193 -10.33 2.77 10.01
N ASN A 194 -9.91 2.97 11.27
CA ASN A 194 -9.80 1.88 12.23
C ASN A 194 -11.11 1.15 12.56
N PRO A 195 -12.32 1.74 12.39
CA PRO A 195 -13.55 0.98 12.55
C PRO A 195 -13.72 -0.14 11.50
N TYR A 196 -13.05 -0.01 10.35
CA TYR A 196 -13.22 -0.88 9.20
C TYR A 196 -12.02 -1.78 8.92
N ILE A 197 -10.81 -1.25 9.15
CA ILE A 197 -9.55 -1.91 8.79
C ILE A 197 -8.57 -1.80 9.97
N ASP A 198 -7.91 -2.91 10.31
CA ASP A 198 -6.79 -2.93 11.24
C ASP A 198 -5.52 -3.43 10.55
N HIS A 199 -4.44 -2.68 10.67
CA HIS A 199 -3.14 -3.03 10.12
C HIS A 199 -2.35 -3.86 11.15
N LYS A 200 -2.28 -5.18 10.92
CA LYS A 200 -1.61 -6.15 11.80
C LYS A 200 -0.10 -6.14 11.63
N LYS A 201 0.60 -5.10 12.07
CA LYS A 201 2.04 -4.95 11.92
C LYS A 201 2.84 -5.64 13.03
N GLY A 202 4.01 -6.21 12.67
CA GLY A 202 4.94 -6.81 13.63
C GLY A 202 4.31 -7.97 14.42
N LYS A 203 4.52 -8.00 15.73
CA LYS A 203 3.99 -9.06 16.62
C LYS A 203 2.47 -9.19 16.61
N ARG A 204 1.74 -8.14 16.19
CA ARG A 204 0.28 -8.16 16.05
C ARG A 204 -0.21 -9.12 14.95
N LYS A 205 0.64 -9.51 13.99
CA LYS A 205 0.32 -10.50 12.94
C LYS A 205 -0.09 -11.86 13.52
N TYR A 206 0.45 -12.20 14.68
CA TYR A 206 0.29 -13.51 15.32
C TYR A 206 -0.71 -13.52 16.47
N LYS A 207 -1.26 -12.36 16.86
CA LYS A 207 -2.24 -12.26 17.92
C LYS A 207 -3.66 -12.22 17.34
N ASP A 208 -4.52 -13.12 17.84
CA ASP A 208 -5.93 -13.10 17.52
C ASP A 208 -6.60 -11.88 18.15
N ASN A 209 -7.23 -11.08 17.30
CA ASN A 209 -8.35 -10.17 17.51
C ASN A 209 -8.40 -9.19 18.69
N SER A 210 -7.39 -9.02 19.50
CA SER A 210 -7.38 -7.92 20.47
C SER A 210 -6.77 -6.68 19.79
N PRO A 211 -7.53 -5.60 19.57
CA PRO A 211 -6.94 -4.33 19.20
C PRO A 211 -6.07 -3.87 20.36
N GLU A 212 -4.74 -4.03 20.25
CA GLU A 212 -3.79 -3.56 21.29
C GLU A 212 -3.89 -2.04 21.53
N TRP A 213 -4.48 -1.32 20.61
CA TRP A 213 -4.73 0.11 20.75
C TRP A 213 -5.75 0.45 21.84
N VAL A 214 -6.69 -0.46 22.17
CA VAL A 214 -7.67 -0.25 23.26
C VAL A 214 -6.97 -0.14 24.61
N ASN A 215 -5.85 -0.83 24.79
CA ASN A 215 -5.11 -0.86 26.05
C ASN A 215 -4.08 0.29 26.20
N GLN A 216 -3.77 1.03 25.12
CA GLN A 216 -2.81 2.14 25.16
C GLN A 216 -3.44 3.52 25.39
N THR A 217 -4.77 3.61 25.37
CA THR A 217 -5.52 4.84 25.64
C THR A 217 -5.90 5.02 27.10
N ASN A 218 -5.61 4.04 27.96
CA ASN A 218 -5.93 4.05 29.39
C ASN A 218 -4.69 4.11 30.29
N GLY A 219 -3.54 4.61 29.77
CA GLY A 219 -2.32 4.85 30.54
C GLY A 219 -1.93 6.31 30.50
#